data_53bbc7b60d6306c8029c511caa4005a7
#
_entry.id   53bbc7b60d6306c8029c511caa4005a7
#
_cell.length_a   1.000
_cell.length_b   1.000
_cell.length_c   1.000
_cell.angle_alpha   90.00
_cell.angle_beta   90.00
_cell.angle_gamma   90.00
#
_symmetry.space_group_name_H-M   'P 1'
#
loop_
_entity.id
_entity.type
_entity.pdbx_description
1 polymer ?
#
loop_
_entity_poly.entity_id
_entity_poly.type
_entity_poly.pdbx_seq_one_letter_code
_entity_poly.pdbx_strand_id
1 'polypeptide(L)'
;KRALELIQEGKGVTRGTLEAVFTYTPYDELRRLGLTSATEAASRKAFPTHTGMLVVNEVLPGSPSENVLQSGDILVKINGKLVTQFEPLAEVLDYSVGNTVDLELERGGKPLSAKLPVGDLNAITPSSYLEFGEAIVHTLSYQQARHFNVPVRGAYVANPGYVFGASGIPRGAVILAFNEREIANVNDLEAAIGELGDGDRARVRYITIDDPNGSQLRSVRMDPRWFPAQRCVRDDKVGLWPGTALPSGPPPKPTPGGATEFPTYTDARLAYIAPSLVMVSFDMPYSVSGITERNYHGTGLVVDAELGLVVVDRNTVPVSAGDVTVTLAGTLQIPAKVVYIHPLHNLAVVQYDPKLIGNTPVKSARLASRDINPGESVWAVGLGADSETRLRGTETADIEPIQLPLSRTMRFRDSNLEGIQL
;
A
#
# COMPACT_ATOMS: atom_id res chain seq x y z
N LYS A 1 -32.34 16.10 18.91
CA LYS A 1 -33.65 16.47 18.37
C LYS A 1 -33.61 16.60 16.85
N ARG A 2 -32.81 17.55 16.25
CA ARG A 2 -32.71 17.81 14.81
C ARG A 2 -32.41 16.54 13.97
N ALA A 3 -31.44 15.71 14.39
CA ALA A 3 -31.13 14.49 13.66
C ALA A 3 -32.33 13.54 13.56
N LEU A 4 -33.08 13.40 14.65
CA LEU A 4 -34.29 12.56 14.67
C LEU A 4 -35.38 13.12 13.74
N GLU A 5 -35.56 14.42 13.72
CA GLU A 5 -36.52 15.09 12.82
C GLU A 5 -36.16 14.86 11.36
N LEU A 6 -34.91 15.05 11.00
CA LEU A 6 -34.41 14.80 9.63
C LEU A 6 -34.60 13.33 9.22
N ILE A 7 -34.28 12.36 10.10
CA ILE A 7 -34.47 10.93 9.83
C ILE A 7 -35.96 10.61 9.64
N GLN A 8 -36.83 11.16 10.46
CA GLN A 8 -38.31 10.99 10.35
C GLN A 8 -38.83 11.56 9.02
N GLU A 9 -38.22 12.63 8.52
CA GLU A 9 -38.55 13.25 7.24
C GLU A 9 -37.90 12.53 6.05
N GLY A 10 -37.11 11.47 6.27
CA GLY A 10 -36.38 10.75 5.24
C GLY A 10 -35.22 11.53 4.65
N LYS A 11 -34.73 12.56 5.33
CA LYS A 11 -33.62 13.41 4.94
C LYS A 11 -32.29 12.91 5.52
N GLY A 12 -31.20 13.14 4.82
CA GLY A 12 -29.84 12.90 5.33
C GLY A 12 -29.56 13.82 6.53
N VAL A 13 -28.90 13.28 7.55
CA VAL A 13 -28.46 14.07 8.70
C VAL A 13 -27.15 14.77 8.33
N THR A 14 -27.15 16.09 8.30
CA THR A 14 -25.94 16.90 8.12
C THR A 14 -25.38 17.36 9.47
N ARG A 15 -24.05 17.52 9.56
CA ARG A 15 -23.36 18.04 10.74
C ARG A 15 -22.40 19.15 10.30
N GLY A 16 -22.62 20.35 10.81
CA GLY A 16 -21.83 21.50 10.45
C GLY A 16 -20.39 21.43 11.00
N THR A 17 -19.42 21.82 10.18
CA THR A 17 -18.03 21.94 10.61
C THR A 17 -17.36 23.15 9.98
N LEU A 18 -16.44 23.76 10.72
CA LEU A 18 -15.49 24.75 10.24
C LEU A 18 -14.09 24.12 9.98
N GLU A 19 -13.97 22.81 10.19
CA GLU A 19 -12.67 22.10 10.16
C GLU A 19 -11.66 22.72 11.12
N ALA A 20 -12.14 23.25 12.22
CA ALA A 20 -11.36 23.75 13.35
C ALA A 20 -11.85 23.08 14.64
N VAL A 21 -10.93 22.89 15.57
CA VAL A 21 -11.20 22.28 16.87
C VAL A 21 -11.24 23.37 17.92
N PHE A 22 -12.32 23.40 18.69
CA PHE A 22 -12.48 24.31 19.80
C PHE A 22 -12.30 23.59 21.12
N THR A 23 -11.76 24.28 22.13
CA THR A 23 -11.69 23.83 23.51
C THR A 23 -12.39 24.83 24.42
N TYR A 24 -13.00 24.34 25.50
CA TYR A 24 -13.57 25.19 26.54
C TYR A 24 -12.44 25.58 27.48
N THR A 25 -12.24 26.90 27.65
CA THR A 25 -11.15 27.46 28.45
C THR A 25 -11.70 28.39 29.54
N PRO A 26 -11.27 28.24 30.80
CA PRO A 26 -11.71 29.11 31.90
C PRO A 26 -11.29 30.57 31.70
N TYR A 27 -12.04 31.51 32.31
CA TYR A 27 -11.79 32.93 32.13
C TYR A 27 -10.40 33.41 32.56
N ASP A 28 -9.79 32.79 33.56
CA ASP A 28 -8.45 33.14 34.01
C ASP A 28 -7.37 32.84 32.96
N GLU A 29 -7.50 31.72 32.26
CA GLU A 29 -6.63 31.38 31.12
C GLU A 29 -6.97 32.25 29.90
N LEU A 30 -8.24 32.54 29.65
CA LEU A 30 -8.67 33.40 28.55
C LEU A 30 -8.10 34.82 28.65
N ARG A 31 -7.97 35.36 29.89
CA ARG A 31 -7.31 36.66 30.11
C ARG A 31 -5.84 36.63 29.66
N ARG A 32 -5.15 35.52 29.86
CA ARG A 32 -3.77 35.35 29.37
C ARG A 32 -3.68 35.31 27.85
N LEU A 33 -4.74 34.78 27.20
CA LEU A 33 -4.87 34.79 25.73
C LEU A 33 -5.32 36.16 25.17
N GLY A 34 -5.71 37.08 26.05
CA GLY A 34 -6.12 38.43 25.67
C GLY A 34 -7.63 38.69 25.68
N LEU A 35 -8.43 37.89 26.41
CA LEU A 35 -9.86 38.20 26.59
C LEU A 35 -10.00 39.59 27.21
N THR A 36 -10.78 40.45 26.55
CA THR A 36 -11.02 41.81 27.09
C THR A 36 -12.01 41.78 28.28
N SER A 37 -11.80 42.69 29.22
CA SER A 37 -12.69 42.80 30.40
C SER A 37 -14.11 43.11 29.96
N ALA A 38 -14.31 43.82 28.86
CA ALA A 38 -15.67 44.14 28.34
C ALA A 38 -16.38 42.87 27.84
N THR A 39 -15.69 42.02 27.11
CA THR A 39 -16.25 40.74 26.62
C THR A 39 -16.49 39.77 27.77
N GLU A 40 -15.58 39.67 28.73
CA GLU A 40 -15.79 38.85 29.93
C GLU A 40 -17.03 39.30 30.72
N ALA A 41 -17.16 40.60 30.97
CA ALA A 41 -18.31 41.16 31.67
C ALA A 41 -19.62 40.89 30.94
N ALA A 42 -19.66 41.05 29.62
CA ALA A 42 -20.80 40.74 28.78
C ALA A 42 -21.18 39.26 28.84
N SER A 43 -20.18 38.37 28.73
CA SER A 43 -20.37 36.91 28.82
C SER A 43 -20.93 36.46 30.19
N ARG A 44 -20.35 36.96 31.26
CA ARG A 44 -20.81 36.67 32.65
C ARG A 44 -22.20 37.19 32.93
N LYS A 45 -22.53 38.35 32.34
CA LYS A 45 -23.90 38.89 32.46
C LYS A 45 -24.92 38.05 31.70
N ALA A 46 -24.59 37.59 30.49
CA ALA A 46 -25.47 36.77 29.68
C ALA A 46 -25.61 35.33 30.23
N PHE A 47 -24.52 34.79 30.74
CA PHE A 47 -24.41 33.39 31.21
C PHE A 47 -23.72 33.34 32.59
N PRO A 48 -24.45 33.67 33.67
CA PRO A 48 -23.87 33.81 35.04
C PRO A 48 -23.24 32.54 35.60
N THR A 49 -23.65 31.37 35.11
CA THR A 49 -23.15 30.06 35.55
C THR A 49 -21.95 29.55 34.73
N HIS A 50 -21.62 30.21 33.63
CA HIS A 50 -20.53 29.79 32.78
C HIS A 50 -19.18 30.35 33.28
N THR A 51 -18.17 29.52 33.33
CA THR A 51 -16.85 29.85 33.90
C THR A 51 -15.78 30.09 32.85
N GLY A 52 -16.12 30.03 31.56
CA GLY A 52 -15.20 30.17 30.44
C GLY A 52 -15.90 30.34 29.10
N MET A 53 -15.11 30.30 28.02
CA MET A 53 -15.56 30.41 26.63
C MET A 53 -14.83 29.42 25.73
N LEU A 54 -15.22 29.35 24.48
CA LEU A 54 -14.58 28.52 23.46
C LEU A 54 -13.38 29.20 22.83
N VAL A 55 -12.29 28.47 22.70
CA VAL A 55 -11.04 28.90 22.07
C VAL A 55 -10.72 27.95 20.94
N VAL A 56 -10.23 28.48 19.83
CA VAL A 56 -9.66 27.71 18.73
C VAL A 56 -8.39 27.03 19.24
N ASN A 57 -8.42 25.72 19.31
CA ASN A 57 -7.27 24.91 19.69
C ASN A 57 -6.41 24.55 18.48
N GLU A 58 -7.07 24.14 17.39
CA GLU A 58 -6.41 23.63 16.20
C GLU A 58 -7.24 23.96 14.96
N VAL A 59 -6.58 24.23 13.85
CA VAL A 59 -7.19 24.44 12.54
C VAL A 59 -6.58 23.40 11.59
N LEU A 60 -7.43 22.68 10.88
CA LEU A 60 -6.92 21.66 9.95
C LEU A 60 -6.24 22.32 8.75
N PRO A 61 -5.05 21.85 8.36
CA PRO A 61 -4.38 22.32 7.15
C PRO A 61 -5.26 22.09 5.91
N GLY A 62 -5.21 23.01 4.96
CA GLY A 62 -6.01 22.95 3.72
C GLY A 62 -7.50 23.21 3.90
N SER A 63 -7.96 23.48 5.13
CA SER A 63 -9.37 23.78 5.41
C SER A 63 -9.74 25.24 5.05
N PRO A 64 -11.03 25.54 4.88
CA PRO A 64 -11.50 26.92 4.72
C PRO A 64 -11.15 27.85 5.89
N SER A 65 -10.88 27.27 7.06
CA SER A 65 -10.48 28.01 8.27
C SER A 65 -8.97 28.30 8.31
N GLU A 66 -8.16 27.66 7.49
CA GLU A 66 -6.73 27.89 7.43
C GLU A 66 -6.45 29.36 7.02
N ASN A 67 -5.47 29.98 7.64
CA ASN A 67 -5.11 31.39 7.47
C ASN A 67 -6.20 32.42 7.91
N VAL A 68 -7.36 31.98 8.36
CA VAL A 68 -8.43 32.82 8.91
C VAL A 68 -8.46 32.71 10.43
N LEU A 69 -8.57 31.48 10.95
CA LEU A 69 -8.51 31.19 12.37
C LEU A 69 -7.10 30.80 12.78
N GLN A 70 -6.76 31.03 14.05
CA GLN A 70 -5.50 30.62 14.65
C GLN A 70 -5.74 30.04 16.04
N SER A 71 -4.87 29.12 16.45
CA SER A 71 -4.87 28.63 17.83
C SER A 71 -4.76 29.82 18.81
N GLY A 72 -5.59 29.83 19.83
CA GLY A 72 -5.71 30.92 20.79
C GLY A 72 -6.78 31.97 20.46
N ASP A 73 -7.42 31.93 19.30
CA ASP A 73 -8.56 32.81 19.01
C ASP A 73 -9.73 32.50 19.91
N ILE A 74 -10.26 33.48 20.61
CA ILE A 74 -11.41 33.34 21.51
C ILE A 74 -12.68 33.60 20.73
N LEU A 75 -13.57 32.61 20.63
CA LEU A 75 -14.86 32.77 19.98
C LEU A 75 -15.81 33.56 20.87
N VAL A 76 -16.24 34.72 20.41
CA VAL A 76 -17.15 35.60 21.13
C VAL A 76 -18.57 35.42 20.64
N LYS A 77 -18.81 35.56 19.32
CA LYS A 77 -20.13 35.38 18.73
C LYS A 77 -20.09 34.61 17.43
N ILE A 78 -21.22 33.98 17.10
CA ILE A 78 -21.52 33.42 15.79
C ILE A 78 -22.86 33.95 15.31
N ASN A 79 -22.91 34.49 14.09
CA ASN A 79 -24.08 35.14 13.51
C ASN A 79 -24.71 36.19 14.48
N GLY A 80 -23.88 36.98 15.16
CA GLY A 80 -24.26 38.01 16.09
C GLY A 80 -24.71 37.51 17.47
N LYS A 81 -24.80 36.21 17.70
CA LYS A 81 -25.19 35.63 18.99
C LYS A 81 -23.96 35.26 19.81
N LEU A 82 -23.93 35.67 21.08
CA LEU A 82 -22.85 35.32 22.01
C LEU A 82 -22.89 33.80 22.28
N VAL A 83 -21.71 33.17 22.19
CA VAL A 83 -21.55 31.73 22.35
C VAL A 83 -20.40 31.44 23.31
N THR A 84 -20.66 30.59 24.31
CA THR A 84 -19.67 30.19 25.32
C THR A 84 -19.51 28.69 25.44
N GLN A 85 -20.40 27.90 24.81
CA GLN A 85 -20.45 26.43 24.94
C GLN A 85 -20.55 25.76 23.57
N PHE A 86 -20.21 24.44 23.53
CA PHE A 86 -20.21 23.66 22.30
C PHE A 86 -21.59 23.42 21.70
N GLU A 87 -22.62 23.19 22.54
CA GLU A 87 -23.94 22.86 22.03
C GLU A 87 -24.56 24.00 21.19
N PRO A 88 -24.59 25.27 21.66
CA PRO A 88 -25.05 26.39 20.83
C PRO A 88 -24.22 26.62 19.58
N LEU A 89 -22.90 26.42 19.64
CA LEU A 89 -22.02 26.48 18.46
C LEU A 89 -22.40 25.40 17.44
N ALA A 90 -22.51 24.13 17.90
CA ALA A 90 -22.87 23.01 17.05
C ALA A 90 -24.25 23.19 16.41
N GLU A 91 -25.21 23.73 17.16
CA GLU A 91 -26.55 24.01 16.63
C GLU A 91 -26.50 25.00 15.46
N VAL A 92 -25.81 26.13 15.63
CA VAL A 92 -25.70 27.14 14.57
C VAL A 92 -24.98 26.54 13.34
N LEU A 93 -23.89 25.79 13.53
CA LEU A 93 -23.17 25.15 12.44
C LEU A 93 -24.04 24.13 11.71
N ASP A 94 -24.79 23.29 12.44
CA ASP A 94 -25.66 22.26 11.86
C ASP A 94 -26.77 22.85 10.96
N TYR A 95 -27.30 24.01 11.32
CA TYR A 95 -28.30 24.72 10.50
C TYR A 95 -27.68 25.55 9.36
N SER A 96 -26.36 25.74 9.37
CA SER A 96 -25.64 26.56 8.41
C SER A 96 -24.87 25.75 7.35
N VAL A 97 -25.02 24.42 7.32
CA VAL A 97 -24.31 23.58 6.32
C VAL A 97 -24.62 24.06 4.90
N GLY A 98 -23.55 24.24 4.10
CA GLY A 98 -23.63 24.78 2.74
C GLY A 98 -23.77 26.32 2.67
N ASN A 99 -23.82 26.99 3.80
CA ASN A 99 -23.85 28.45 3.90
C ASN A 99 -22.61 28.97 4.62
N THR A 100 -22.51 30.28 4.78
CA THR A 100 -21.44 30.93 5.55
C THR A 100 -21.96 31.36 6.91
N VAL A 101 -21.07 31.40 7.90
CA VAL A 101 -21.32 32.01 9.21
C VAL A 101 -20.38 33.19 9.44
N ASP A 102 -20.89 34.18 10.17
CA ASP A 102 -20.13 35.33 10.63
C ASP A 102 -19.62 35.04 12.04
N LEU A 103 -18.31 35.10 12.24
CA LEU A 103 -17.64 34.90 13.53
C LEU A 103 -17.13 36.25 14.05
N GLU A 104 -17.39 36.53 15.31
CA GLU A 104 -16.70 37.58 16.07
C GLU A 104 -15.74 36.89 17.05
N LEU A 105 -14.47 37.25 17.01
CA LEU A 105 -13.39 36.62 17.76
C LEU A 105 -12.58 37.70 18.48
N GLU A 106 -11.83 37.29 19.51
CA GLU A 106 -10.74 38.10 20.06
C GLU A 106 -9.40 37.37 19.88
N ARG A 107 -8.40 38.08 19.31
CA ARG A 107 -7.04 37.61 19.09
C ARG A 107 -6.06 38.56 19.75
N GLY A 108 -5.39 38.10 20.83
CA GLY A 108 -4.42 38.95 21.56
C GLY A 108 -5.00 40.28 22.03
N GLY A 109 -6.24 40.31 22.49
CA GLY A 109 -6.94 41.51 23.00
C GLY A 109 -7.54 42.41 21.91
N LYS A 110 -7.52 41.99 20.66
CA LYS A 110 -8.08 42.77 19.54
C LYS A 110 -9.28 42.03 18.95
N PRO A 111 -10.39 42.76 18.66
CA PRO A 111 -11.53 42.15 17.99
C PRO A 111 -11.18 41.81 16.54
N LEU A 112 -11.67 40.65 16.10
CA LEU A 112 -11.54 40.12 14.77
C LEU A 112 -12.89 39.60 14.28
N SER A 113 -13.22 39.90 13.03
CA SER A 113 -14.40 39.33 12.37
C SER A 113 -13.95 38.45 11.21
N ALA A 114 -14.57 37.30 11.07
CA ALA A 114 -14.30 36.36 10.02
C ALA A 114 -15.61 35.80 9.45
N LYS A 115 -15.61 35.53 8.15
CA LYS A 115 -16.73 34.84 7.47
C LYS A 115 -16.21 33.55 6.89
N LEU A 116 -16.81 32.43 7.33
CA LEU A 116 -16.37 31.09 6.97
C LEU A 116 -17.51 30.23 6.40
N PRO A 117 -17.26 29.47 5.34
CA PRO A 117 -18.23 28.47 4.87
C PRO A 117 -18.32 27.33 5.88
N VAL A 118 -19.52 26.78 6.03
CA VAL A 118 -19.78 25.61 6.89
C VAL A 118 -19.88 24.37 6.02
N GLY A 119 -18.93 23.45 6.20
CA GLY A 119 -18.93 22.13 5.56
C GLY A 119 -19.85 21.14 6.25
N ASP A 120 -20.10 20.01 5.59
CA ASP A 120 -20.82 18.88 6.19
C ASP A 120 -19.81 17.81 6.67
N LEU A 121 -19.72 17.61 7.97
CA LEU A 121 -18.84 16.61 8.58
C LEU A 121 -19.16 15.20 8.10
N ASN A 122 -20.44 14.89 7.80
CA ASN A 122 -20.82 13.59 7.29
C ASN A 122 -20.34 13.34 5.86
N ALA A 123 -20.22 14.40 5.05
CA ALA A 123 -19.70 14.29 3.67
C ALA A 123 -18.22 13.86 3.61
N ILE A 124 -17.47 14.12 4.68
CA ILE A 124 -16.05 13.73 4.79
C ILE A 124 -15.86 12.47 5.65
N THR A 125 -16.95 11.76 5.97
CA THR A 125 -16.93 10.46 6.62
C THR A 125 -17.00 9.38 5.54
N PRO A 126 -16.06 8.39 5.52
CA PRO A 126 -16.07 7.38 4.47
C PRO A 126 -17.32 6.51 4.52
N SER A 127 -18.06 6.44 3.41
CA SER A 127 -19.21 5.56 3.22
C SER A 127 -18.97 4.51 2.14
N SER A 128 -17.79 4.52 1.55
CA SER A 128 -17.38 3.61 0.49
C SER A 128 -15.88 3.37 0.54
N TYR A 129 -15.45 2.25 -0.01
CA TYR A 129 -14.04 1.93 -0.19
C TYR A 129 -13.78 1.30 -1.56
N LEU A 130 -12.53 1.36 -1.96
CA LEU A 130 -12.00 0.72 -3.15
C LEU A 130 -11.22 -0.51 -2.71
N GLU A 131 -11.49 -1.64 -3.33
CA GLU A 131 -10.72 -2.87 -3.19
C GLU A 131 -9.99 -3.17 -4.50
N PHE A 132 -8.67 -3.34 -4.45
CA PHE A 132 -7.85 -3.75 -5.59
C PHE A 132 -6.53 -4.34 -5.09
N GLY A 133 -6.01 -5.36 -5.73
CA GLY A 133 -4.80 -6.03 -5.28
C GLY A 133 -4.87 -6.49 -3.82
N GLU A 134 -6.03 -6.92 -3.33
CA GLU A 134 -6.37 -7.18 -1.91
C GLU A 134 -6.26 -5.94 -1.00
N ALA A 135 -5.87 -4.78 -1.51
CA ALA A 135 -5.85 -3.57 -0.71
C ALA A 135 -7.26 -3.04 -0.47
N ILE A 136 -7.50 -2.49 0.71
CA ILE A 136 -8.70 -1.74 1.04
C ILE A 136 -8.30 -0.30 1.27
N VAL A 137 -8.85 0.60 0.46
CA VAL A 137 -8.52 2.03 0.46
C VAL A 137 -9.80 2.85 0.46
N HIS A 138 -9.83 3.90 1.25
CA HIS A 138 -10.94 4.85 1.27
C HIS A 138 -10.41 6.29 1.33
N THR A 139 -11.27 7.28 1.09
CA THR A 139 -10.91 8.68 1.31
C THR A 139 -10.46 8.89 2.76
N LEU A 140 -9.40 9.66 2.97
CA LEU A 140 -8.94 9.98 4.33
C LEU A 140 -10.09 10.60 5.13
N SER A 141 -10.42 10.01 6.28
CA SER A 141 -11.51 10.50 7.12
C SER A 141 -11.12 11.79 7.85
N TYR A 142 -12.13 12.63 8.13
CA TYR A 142 -11.93 13.81 8.96
C TYR A 142 -11.31 13.47 10.32
N GLN A 143 -11.75 12.39 10.96
CA GLN A 143 -11.26 11.98 12.27
C GLN A 143 -9.76 11.67 12.24
N GLN A 144 -9.30 11.00 11.18
CA GLN A 144 -7.88 10.70 10.99
C GLN A 144 -7.10 11.95 10.63
N ALA A 145 -7.59 12.76 9.66
CA ALA A 145 -6.95 14.02 9.29
C ALA A 145 -6.76 14.94 10.49
N ARG A 146 -7.80 15.07 11.32
CA ARG A 146 -7.76 15.82 12.56
C ARG A 146 -6.74 15.26 13.56
N HIS A 147 -6.72 13.94 13.74
CA HIS A 147 -5.81 13.30 14.70
C HIS A 147 -4.35 13.52 14.36
N PHE A 148 -4.04 13.59 13.08
CA PHE A 148 -2.67 13.75 12.57
C PHE A 148 -2.33 15.17 12.11
N ASN A 149 -3.28 16.09 12.22
CA ASN A 149 -3.18 17.47 11.76
C ASN A 149 -2.68 17.58 10.30
N VAL A 150 -3.34 16.83 9.43
CA VAL A 150 -3.10 16.85 7.98
C VAL A 150 -4.34 17.30 7.23
N PRO A 151 -4.23 17.76 5.96
CA PRO A 151 -5.39 18.08 5.14
C PRO A 151 -6.33 16.89 4.99
N VAL A 152 -7.65 17.13 4.95
CA VAL A 152 -8.66 16.09 4.66
C VAL A 152 -8.63 15.77 3.16
N ARG A 153 -7.53 15.17 2.71
CA ARG A 153 -7.31 14.80 1.30
C ARG A 153 -6.44 13.55 1.20
N GLY A 154 -6.58 12.83 0.09
CA GLY A 154 -5.82 11.61 -0.18
C GLY A 154 -6.64 10.35 0.03
N ALA A 155 -6.05 9.24 -0.34
CA ALA A 155 -6.63 7.92 -0.17
C ALA A 155 -5.88 7.14 0.92
N TYR A 156 -6.60 6.77 1.98
CA TYR A 156 -6.05 6.09 3.14
C TYR A 156 -6.01 4.59 2.95
N VAL A 157 -4.86 3.98 3.17
CA VAL A 157 -4.63 2.53 3.08
C VAL A 157 -5.07 1.86 4.39
N ALA A 158 -6.29 1.37 4.44
CA ALA A 158 -6.83 0.65 5.59
C ALA A 158 -6.26 -0.78 5.70
N ASN A 159 -6.05 -1.42 4.56
CA ASN A 159 -5.35 -2.70 4.42
C ASN A 159 -4.43 -2.61 3.21
N PRO A 160 -3.13 -2.89 3.33
CA PRO A 160 -2.19 -2.83 2.20
C PRO A 160 -2.40 -3.95 1.17
N GLY A 161 -3.02 -5.07 1.56
CA GLY A 161 -3.21 -6.21 0.68
C GLY A 161 -1.92 -6.72 0.04
N TYR A 162 -2.06 -7.35 -1.13
CA TYR A 162 -0.92 -7.82 -1.91
C TYR A 162 -0.17 -6.66 -2.59
N VAL A 163 -0.90 -5.78 -3.29
CA VAL A 163 -0.32 -4.73 -4.14
C VAL A 163 0.56 -3.74 -3.38
N PHE A 164 0.13 -3.29 -2.24
CA PHE A 164 0.89 -2.35 -1.41
C PHE A 164 1.88 -3.06 -0.50
N GLY A 165 1.51 -4.23 0.06
CA GLY A 165 2.38 -5.01 0.92
C GLY A 165 3.65 -5.46 0.21
N ALA A 166 3.56 -5.96 -1.02
CA ALA A 166 4.70 -6.34 -1.84
C ALA A 166 5.63 -5.15 -2.17
N SER A 167 5.09 -3.93 -2.17
CA SER A 167 5.84 -2.70 -2.46
C SER A 167 6.32 -1.97 -1.19
N GLY A 168 6.04 -2.51 -0.01
CA GLY A 168 6.43 -1.91 1.27
C GLY A 168 5.64 -0.65 1.65
N ILE A 169 4.43 -0.46 1.11
CA ILE A 169 3.52 0.62 1.52
C ILE A 169 2.69 0.10 2.70
N PRO A 170 2.79 0.70 3.90
CA PRO A 170 2.18 0.15 5.11
C PRO A 170 0.69 0.50 5.24
N ARG A 171 0.02 -0.18 6.16
CA ARG A 171 -1.26 0.28 6.70
C ARG A 171 -1.09 1.68 7.28
N GLY A 172 -2.07 2.55 7.09
CA GLY A 172 -2.05 3.92 7.59
C GLY A 172 -1.37 4.90 6.65
N ALA A 173 -0.82 4.44 5.52
CA ALA A 173 -0.33 5.33 4.48
C ALA A 173 -1.50 6.14 3.87
N VAL A 174 -1.23 7.40 3.53
CA VAL A 174 -2.16 8.26 2.80
C VAL A 174 -1.57 8.52 1.41
N ILE A 175 -2.20 7.98 0.39
CA ILE A 175 -1.78 8.14 -1.00
C ILE A 175 -2.15 9.56 -1.46
N LEU A 176 -1.15 10.32 -1.89
CA LEU A 176 -1.30 11.69 -2.39
C LEU A 176 -1.16 11.79 -3.90
N ALA A 177 -0.45 10.84 -4.54
CA ALA A 177 -0.39 10.73 -5.98
C ALA A 177 -0.24 9.27 -6.40
N PHE A 178 -0.85 8.91 -7.54
CA PHE A 178 -0.80 7.58 -8.12
C PHE A 178 -0.60 7.71 -9.64
N ASN A 179 0.46 7.13 -10.17
CA ASN A 179 0.88 7.25 -11.57
C ASN A 179 0.88 8.71 -12.06
N GLU A 180 1.51 9.60 -11.27
CA GLU A 180 1.63 11.05 -11.51
C GLU A 180 0.33 11.87 -11.39
N ARG A 181 -0.81 11.22 -11.20
CA ARG A 181 -2.08 11.88 -10.93
C ARG A 181 -2.20 12.20 -9.44
N GLU A 182 -2.52 13.44 -9.11
CA GLU A 182 -2.83 13.84 -7.72
C GLU A 182 -4.11 13.17 -7.25
N ILE A 183 -4.08 12.68 -6.01
CA ILE A 183 -5.19 11.96 -5.37
C ILE A 183 -5.72 12.80 -4.21
N ALA A 184 -6.88 13.41 -4.40
CA ALA A 184 -7.58 14.13 -3.34
C ALA A 184 -8.56 13.21 -2.57
N ASN A 185 -9.04 12.15 -3.21
CA ASN A 185 -10.00 11.21 -2.63
C ASN A 185 -9.93 9.85 -3.35
N VAL A 186 -10.75 8.90 -2.91
CA VAL A 186 -10.78 7.56 -3.48
C VAL A 186 -11.28 7.50 -4.92
N ASN A 187 -12.08 8.47 -5.40
CA ASN A 187 -12.54 8.50 -6.79
C ASN A 187 -11.40 8.84 -7.76
N ASP A 188 -10.48 9.71 -7.34
CA ASP A 188 -9.29 10.02 -8.15
C ASP A 188 -8.39 8.78 -8.28
N LEU A 189 -8.26 8.00 -7.20
CA LEU A 189 -7.50 6.74 -7.21
C LEU A 189 -8.18 5.70 -8.10
N GLU A 190 -9.49 5.56 -8.02
CA GLU A 190 -10.28 4.68 -8.88
C GLU A 190 -10.06 4.99 -10.37
N ALA A 191 -10.13 6.27 -10.73
CA ALA A 191 -9.86 6.71 -12.09
C ALA A 191 -8.42 6.42 -12.55
N ALA A 192 -7.44 6.62 -11.66
CA ALA A 192 -6.04 6.33 -11.96
C ALA A 192 -5.76 4.83 -12.15
N ILE A 193 -6.41 3.97 -11.35
CA ILE A 193 -6.29 2.51 -11.48
C ILE A 193 -6.94 2.01 -12.76
N GLY A 194 -8.10 2.57 -13.15
CA GLY A 194 -8.81 2.19 -14.36
C GLY A 194 -8.05 2.40 -15.67
N GLU A 195 -6.98 3.19 -15.65
CA GLU A 195 -6.10 3.42 -16.80
C GLU A 195 -4.99 2.35 -16.94
N LEU A 196 -4.82 1.47 -15.94
CA LEU A 196 -3.73 0.51 -15.87
C LEU A 196 -4.20 -0.91 -16.16
N GLY A 197 -3.39 -1.64 -16.91
CA GLY A 197 -3.57 -3.04 -17.22
C GLY A 197 -2.80 -3.97 -16.29
N ASP A 198 -2.97 -5.28 -16.52
CA ASP A 198 -2.23 -6.32 -15.81
C ASP A 198 -0.74 -6.24 -16.10
N GLY A 199 0.09 -6.25 -15.05
CA GLY A 199 1.54 -6.14 -15.13
C GLY A 199 2.06 -4.70 -15.20
N ASP A 200 1.22 -3.70 -15.41
CA ASP A 200 1.64 -2.30 -15.42
C ASP A 200 2.22 -1.88 -14.07
N ARG A 201 3.17 -0.95 -14.12
CA ARG A 201 3.78 -0.38 -12.91
C ARG A 201 3.34 1.06 -12.74
N ALA A 202 2.93 1.41 -11.52
CA ALA A 202 2.57 2.77 -11.14
C ALA A 202 3.50 3.29 -10.04
N ARG A 203 3.83 4.57 -10.11
CA ARG A 203 4.51 5.27 -9.01
C ARG A 203 3.48 5.77 -8.01
N VAL A 204 3.71 5.51 -6.73
CA VAL A 204 2.82 5.90 -5.64
C VAL A 204 3.57 6.82 -4.70
N ARG A 205 3.11 8.06 -4.59
CA ARG A 205 3.60 9.03 -3.60
C ARG A 205 2.63 9.05 -2.42
N TYR A 206 3.16 8.84 -1.23
CA TYR A 206 2.36 8.77 -0.02
C TYR A 206 3.09 9.37 1.17
N ILE A 207 2.35 9.66 2.22
CA ILE A 207 2.83 9.99 3.55
C ILE A 207 2.37 8.92 4.52
N THR A 208 3.05 8.81 5.65
CA THR A 208 2.57 8.03 6.79
C THR A 208 2.09 8.97 7.89
N ILE A 209 1.25 8.45 8.74
CA ILE A 209 0.68 9.19 9.87
C ILE A 209 1.76 9.58 10.90
N ASP A 210 2.78 8.73 11.05
CA ASP A 210 3.93 8.98 11.92
C ASP A 210 4.91 10.02 11.34
N ASP A 211 4.87 10.25 10.01
CA ASP A 211 5.68 11.26 9.33
C ASP A 211 4.84 11.94 8.23
N PRO A 212 3.93 12.84 8.60
CA PRO A 212 3.05 13.52 7.66
C PRO A 212 3.78 14.54 6.75
N ASN A 213 5.01 14.92 7.11
CA ASN A 213 5.84 15.84 6.33
C ASN A 213 6.84 15.11 5.43
N GLY A 214 7.07 13.82 5.67
CA GLY A 214 7.99 12.97 4.91
C GLY A 214 7.30 12.25 3.77
N SER A 215 7.30 12.83 2.57
CA SER A 215 6.76 12.16 1.37
C SER A 215 7.65 11.00 0.92
N GLN A 216 7.07 9.83 0.73
CA GLN A 216 7.73 8.62 0.23
C GLN A 216 7.23 8.25 -1.17
N LEU A 217 8.10 7.63 -1.95
CA LEU A 217 7.79 7.14 -3.29
C LEU A 217 8.07 5.64 -3.40
N ARG A 218 7.12 4.88 -3.94
CA ARG A 218 7.26 3.45 -4.23
C ARG A 218 6.69 3.14 -5.61
N SER A 219 7.14 2.04 -6.18
CA SER A 219 6.55 1.47 -7.40
C SER A 219 5.69 0.28 -7.03
N VAL A 220 4.46 0.26 -7.48
CA VAL A 220 3.54 -0.88 -7.35
C VAL A 220 3.35 -1.54 -8.71
N ARG A 221 3.10 -2.85 -8.71
CA ARG A 221 2.69 -3.60 -9.89
C ARG A 221 1.20 -3.89 -9.78
N MET A 222 0.49 -3.70 -10.88
CA MET A 222 -0.94 -3.97 -10.97
C MET A 222 -1.16 -5.41 -11.43
N ASP A 223 -1.98 -6.16 -10.70
CA ASP A 223 -2.32 -7.56 -10.99
C ASP A 223 -3.84 -7.78 -10.98
N PRO A 224 -4.63 -7.05 -11.81
CA PRO A 224 -6.10 -7.11 -11.80
C PRO A 224 -6.66 -8.48 -12.22
N ARG A 225 -5.92 -9.31 -12.94
CA ARG A 225 -6.36 -10.68 -13.25
C ARG A 225 -6.41 -11.58 -12.02
N TRP A 226 -5.59 -11.33 -10.99
CA TRP A 226 -5.62 -12.06 -9.72
C TRP A 226 -6.59 -11.44 -8.74
N PHE A 227 -6.61 -10.11 -8.71
CA PHE A 227 -7.37 -9.30 -7.77
C PHE A 227 -8.16 -8.24 -8.51
N PRO A 228 -9.33 -8.60 -9.08
CA PRO A 228 -10.19 -7.64 -9.73
C PRO A 228 -10.50 -6.47 -8.80
N ALA A 229 -10.47 -5.26 -9.34
CA ALA A 229 -10.83 -4.08 -8.58
C ALA A 229 -12.34 -3.94 -8.46
N GLN A 230 -12.82 -3.48 -7.31
CA GLN A 230 -14.23 -3.17 -7.08
C GLN A 230 -14.42 -1.96 -6.17
N ARG A 231 -15.47 -1.21 -6.43
CA ARG A 231 -15.96 -0.16 -5.54
C ARG A 231 -17.06 -0.72 -4.66
N CYS A 232 -16.86 -0.67 -3.36
CA CYS A 232 -17.84 -1.10 -2.37
C CYS A 232 -18.49 0.12 -1.71
N VAL A 233 -19.81 0.17 -1.74
CA VAL A 233 -20.60 1.26 -1.15
C VAL A 233 -21.53 0.68 -0.10
N ARG A 234 -21.65 1.34 1.04
CA ARG A 234 -22.53 0.92 2.12
C ARG A 234 -23.98 0.95 1.66
N ASP A 235 -24.67 -0.15 1.82
CA ASP A 235 -26.13 -0.25 1.72
C ASP A 235 -26.71 -0.52 3.11
N ASP A 236 -27.24 0.51 3.71
CA ASP A 236 -27.79 0.42 5.08
C ASP A 236 -29.10 -0.38 5.16
N LYS A 237 -29.79 -0.59 4.04
CA LYS A 237 -31.04 -1.37 4.03
C LYS A 237 -30.79 -2.85 4.31
N VAL A 238 -29.68 -3.38 3.78
CA VAL A 238 -29.31 -4.79 3.93
C VAL A 238 -28.12 -4.98 4.87
N GLY A 239 -27.46 -3.90 5.29
CA GLY A 239 -26.32 -3.95 6.18
C GLY A 239 -25.03 -4.47 5.54
N LEU A 240 -24.93 -4.48 4.21
CA LEU A 240 -23.82 -5.01 3.42
C LEU A 240 -23.06 -3.89 2.70
N TRP A 241 -21.97 -4.30 2.05
CA TRP A 241 -21.13 -3.48 1.20
C TRP A 241 -21.06 -4.09 -0.19
N PRO A 242 -22.13 -3.98 -1.00
CA PRO A 242 -22.10 -4.51 -2.36
C PRO A 242 -20.98 -3.87 -3.16
N GLY A 243 -20.22 -4.72 -3.86
CA GLY A 243 -19.13 -4.31 -4.74
C GLY A 243 -19.60 -4.15 -6.17
N THR A 244 -19.22 -3.06 -6.81
CA THR A 244 -19.30 -2.88 -8.26
C THR A 244 -17.93 -3.09 -8.86
N ALA A 245 -17.80 -4.10 -9.74
CA ALA A 245 -16.54 -4.39 -10.41
C ALA A 245 -16.12 -3.21 -11.30
N LEU A 246 -14.82 -2.89 -11.24
CA LEU A 246 -14.21 -1.89 -12.10
C LEU A 246 -13.64 -2.56 -13.36
N PRO A 247 -13.65 -1.88 -14.50
CA PRO A 247 -13.01 -2.39 -15.71
C PRO A 247 -11.50 -2.50 -15.48
N SER A 248 -10.92 -3.59 -15.93
CA SER A 248 -9.47 -3.78 -16.00
C SER A 248 -9.06 -3.93 -17.46
N GLY A 249 -7.89 -3.42 -17.81
CA GLY A 249 -7.30 -3.65 -19.13
C GLY A 249 -7.02 -5.14 -19.37
N PRO A 250 -6.96 -5.58 -20.63
CA PRO A 250 -6.57 -6.96 -20.94
C PRO A 250 -5.13 -7.21 -20.44
N PRO A 251 -4.81 -8.46 -20.04
CA PRO A 251 -3.46 -8.79 -19.67
C PRO A 251 -2.50 -8.51 -20.84
N PRO A 252 -1.30 -7.97 -20.57
CA PRO A 252 -0.34 -7.68 -21.63
C PRO A 252 0.03 -8.95 -22.35
N LYS A 253 0.06 -8.89 -23.68
CA LYS A 253 0.63 -10.00 -24.45
C LYS A 253 2.12 -9.99 -24.26
N PRO A 254 2.77 -11.15 -24.01
CA PRO A 254 4.20 -11.23 -24.02
C PRO A 254 4.73 -10.68 -25.33
N THR A 255 5.47 -9.57 -25.27
CA THR A 255 6.20 -9.07 -26.44
C THR A 255 7.40 -9.98 -26.67
N PRO A 256 7.75 -10.32 -27.93
CA PRO A 256 9.00 -10.99 -28.21
C PRO A 256 10.14 -10.19 -27.54
N GLY A 257 10.88 -10.85 -26.67
CA GLY A 257 11.94 -10.20 -25.90
C GLY A 257 13.03 -9.65 -26.80
N GLY A 258 13.64 -8.56 -26.39
CA GLY A 258 14.92 -8.14 -26.95
C GLY A 258 15.99 -9.20 -26.67
N ALA A 259 17.04 -9.26 -27.51
CA ALA A 259 18.20 -10.06 -27.19
C ALA A 259 18.99 -9.41 -26.05
N THR A 260 19.62 -10.23 -25.22
CA THR A 260 20.57 -9.79 -24.19
C THR A 260 21.86 -10.57 -24.32
N GLU A 261 22.93 -10.04 -23.75
CA GLU A 261 24.25 -10.69 -23.72
C GLU A 261 24.61 -11.08 -22.29
N PHE A 262 25.23 -12.23 -22.13
CA PHE A 262 25.73 -12.64 -20.82
C PHE A 262 27.00 -11.86 -20.47
N PRO A 263 27.23 -11.56 -19.19
CA PRO A 263 28.45 -10.93 -18.74
C PRO A 263 29.69 -11.75 -19.16
N THR A 264 30.76 -11.07 -19.51
CA THR A 264 32.05 -11.70 -19.83
C THR A 264 32.79 -12.01 -18.53
N TYR A 265 33.19 -13.24 -18.35
CA TYR A 265 33.92 -13.71 -17.18
C TYR A 265 35.39 -14.09 -17.59
N THR A 266 36.32 -13.69 -16.75
CA THR A 266 37.73 -14.10 -16.87
C THR A 266 37.96 -15.55 -16.42
N ASP A 267 37.15 -16.04 -15.49
CA ASP A 267 37.12 -17.42 -15.06
C ASP A 267 36.44 -18.29 -16.12
N ALA A 268 37.16 -19.23 -16.70
CA ALA A 268 36.66 -20.11 -17.75
C ALA A 268 35.45 -20.97 -17.32
N ARG A 269 35.35 -21.29 -16.02
CA ARG A 269 34.24 -22.06 -15.46
C ARG A 269 32.96 -21.22 -15.46
N LEU A 270 33.09 -19.97 -15.04
CA LEU A 270 31.96 -19.02 -15.09
C LEU A 270 31.55 -18.73 -16.52
N ALA A 271 32.50 -18.46 -17.41
CA ALA A 271 32.22 -18.26 -18.83
C ALA A 271 31.51 -19.44 -19.48
N TYR A 272 31.82 -20.67 -19.03
CA TYR A 272 31.19 -21.89 -19.54
C TYR A 272 29.73 -22.04 -19.05
N ILE A 273 29.47 -21.83 -17.75
CA ILE A 273 28.16 -22.15 -17.14
C ILE A 273 27.17 -20.99 -17.20
N ALA A 274 27.63 -19.74 -17.21
CA ALA A 274 26.75 -18.56 -17.16
C ALA A 274 25.65 -18.55 -18.22
N PRO A 275 25.89 -18.95 -19.50
CA PRO A 275 24.80 -19.03 -20.48
C PRO A 275 23.71 -20.07 -20.19
N SER A 276 23.94 -20.94 -19.20
CA SER A 276 22.96 -21.94 -18.75
C SER A 276 22.30 -21.59 -17.42
N LEU A 277 22.65 -20.44 -16.80
CA LEU A 277 22.07 -20.00 -15.53
C LEU A 277 21.06 -18.89 -15.76
N VAL A 278 19.94 -19.00 -15.07
CA VAL A 278 18.86 -18.02 -15.08
C VAL A 278 18.36 -17.75 -13.67
N MET A 279 17.87 -16.54 -13.42
CA MET A 279 17.11 -16.27 -12.22
C MET A 279 15.66 -16.69 -12.47
N VAL A 280 15.12 -17.55 -11.62
CA VAL A 280 13.70 -17.91 -11.61
C VAL A 280 13.04 -17.14 -10.49
N SER A 281 12.00 -16.39 -10.81
CA SER A 281 11.13 -15.71 -9.86
C SER A 281 9.73 -16.34 -9.93
N PHE A 282 9.13 -16.56 -8.78
CA PHE A 282 7.80 -17.14 -8.63
C PHE A 282 6.96 -16.23 -7.75
N ASP A 283 5.84 -15.77 -8.27
CA ASP A 283 4.87 -14.94 -7.58
C ASP A 283 3.57 -15.69 -7.39
N MET A 284 3.09 -15.72 -6.15
CA MET A 284 1.86 -16.39 -5.79
C MET A 284 0.95 -15.43 -5.01
N PRO A 285 -0.27 -15.16 -5.51
CA PRO A 285 -1.16 -14.19 -4.87
C PRO A 285 -1.77 -14.70 -3.57
N TYR A 286 -1.91 -16.03 -3.41
CA TYR A 286 -2.62 -16.65 -2.31
C TYR A 286 -1.72 -17.55 -1.47
N SER A 287 -1.95 -17.58 -0.16
CA SER A 287 -1.34 -18.57 0.70
C SER A 287 -2.04 -19.92 0.49
N VAL A 288 -1.31 -20.94 0.09
CA VAL A 288 -1.82 -22.29 -0.14
C VAL A 288 -0.90 -23.32 0.48
N SER A 289 -1.45 -24.43 0.93
CA SER A 289 -0.68 -25.57 1.44
C SER A 289 0.36 -25.22 2.51
N GLY A 290 0.07 -24.23 3.37
CA GLY A 290 0.98 -23.75 4.41
C GLY A 290 2.11 -22.84 3.93
N ILE A 291 2.12 -22.44 2.66
CA ILE A 291 3.04 -21.48 2.10
C ILE A 291 2.49 -20.07 2.39
N THR A 292 3.25 -19.28 3.12
CA THR A 292 2.82 -17.93 3.57
C THR A 292 3.51 -16.80 2.81
N GLU A 293 4.69 -17.06 2.29
CA GLU A 293 5.43 -16.09 1.47
C GLU A 293 4.85 -16.07 0.06
N ARG A 294 4.88 -14.92 -0.57
CA ARG A 294 4.23 -14.68 -1.86
C ARG A 294 5.21 -14.50 -3.02
N ASN A 295 6.46 -14.17 -2.71
CA ASN A 295 7.52 -13.95 -3.70
C ASN A 295 8.70 -14.85 -3.39
N TYR A 296 9.17 -15.56 -4.40
CA TYR A 296 10.31 -16.46 -4.30
C TYR A 296 11.25 -16.19 -5.48
N HIS A 297 12.53 -16.40 -5.27
CA HIS A 297 13.52 -16.35 -6.33
C HIS A 297 14.66 -17.32 -6.03
N GLY A 298 15.24 -17.87 -7.08
CA GLY A 298 16.34 -18.79 -6.99
C GLY A 298 17.03 -19.01 -8.33
N THR A 299 18.19 -19.68 -8.28
CA THR A 299 18.95 -20.01 -9.48
C THR A 299 18.31 -21.19 -10.21
N GLY A 300 18.01 -21.01 -11.50
CA GLY A 300 17.59 -22.06 -12.40
C GLY A 300 18.73 -22.47 -13.33
N LEU A 301 18.75 -23.74 -13.71
CA LEU A 301 19.68 -24.33 -14.67
C LEU A 301 18.93 -24.69 -15.95
N VAL A 302 19.30 -24.10 -17.07
CA VAL A 302 18.76 -24.46 -18.39
C VAL A 302 19.28 -25.84 -18.78
N VAL A 303 18.41 -26.82 -18.83
CA VAL A 303 18.77 -28.21 -19.21
C VAL A 303 18.47 -28.50 -20.67
N ASP A 304 17.55 -27.73 -21.26
CA ASP A 304 17.22 -27.81 -22.68
C ASP A 304 16.91 -26.39 -23.19
N ALA A 305 17.79 -25.80 -23.95
CA ALA A 305 17.62 -24.45 -24.48
C ALA A 305 16.65 -24.39 -25.66
N GLU A 306 16.47 -25.49 -26.41
CA GLU A 306 15.58 -25.57 -27.57
C GLU A 306 14.12 -25.64 -27.12
N LEU A 307 13.87 -26.39 -26.03
CA LEU A 307 12.55 -26.50 -25.40
C LEU A 307 12.32 -25.45 -24.34
N GLY A 308 13.33 -24.69 -23.93
CA GLY A 308 13.25 -23.70 -22.85
C GLY A 308 13.07 -24.30 -21.46
N LEU A 309 13.58 -25.51 -21.20
CA LEU A 309 13.43 -26.19 -19.92
C LEU A 309 14.48 -25.75 -18.92
N VAL A 310 14.02 -25.40 -17.73
CA VAL A 310 14.85 -24.94 -16.63
C VAL A 310 14.54 -25.77 -15.38
N VAL A 311 15.56 -26.36 -14.79
CA VAL A 311 15.49 -27.03 -13.49
C VAL A 311 15.76 -26.01 -12.40
N VAL A 312 14.94 -25.99 -11.37
CA VAL A 312 15.06 -25.12 -10.21
C VAL A 312 14.67 -25.87 -8.94
N ASP A 313 15.07 -25.40 -7.78
CA ASP A 313 14.65 -25.99 -6.52
C ASP A 313 13.17 -25.72 -6.24
N ARG A 314 12.52 -26.67 -5.56
CA ARG A 314 11.11 -26.60 -5.21
C ARG A 314 10.80 -25.54 -4.13
N ASN A 315 11.78 -25.06 -3.37
CA ASN A 315 11.56 -23.95 -2.45
C ASN A 315 11.39 -22.63 -3.23
N THR A 316 11.97 -22.52 -4.44
CA THR A 316 11.74 -21.40 -5.35
C THR A 316 10.40 -21.51 -6.07
N VAL A 317 10.02 -22.71 -6.52
CA VAL A 317 8.74 -22.99 -7.21
C VAL A 317 7.96 -24.03 -6.43
N PRO A 318 7.28 -23.62 -5.33
CA PRO A 318 6.72 -24.57 -4.36
C PRO A 318 5.45 -25.28 -4.85
N VAL A 319 4.66 -24.60 -5.68
CA VAL A 319 3.38 -25.07 -6.21
C VAL A 319 3.21 -24.58 -7.66
N SER A 320 2.20 -25.08 -8.37
CA SER A 320 1.87 -24.66 -9.73
C SER A 320 0.86 -23.51 -9.82
N ALA A 321 0.52 -22.91 -8.68
CA ALA A 321 -0.58 -21.95 -8.58
C ALA A 321 -0.11 -20.47 -8.65
N GLY A 322 1.07 -20.20 -9.14
CA GLY A 322 1.62 -18.85 -9.26
C GLY A 322 2.25 -18.59 -10.63
N ASP A 323 2.68 -17.36 -10.83
CA ASP A 323 3.39 -16.93 -12.02
C ASP A 323 4.87 -17.18 -11.91
N VAL A 324 5.44 -17.68 -12.99
CA VAL A 324 6.89 -17.88 -13.12
C VAL A 324 7.44 -16.86 -14.11
N THR A 325 8.52 -16.19 -13.71
CA THR A 325 9.32 -15.35 -14.60
C THR A 325 10.76 -15.89 -14.62
N VAL A 326 11.31 -16.02 -15.81
CA VAL A 326 12.72 -16.36 -16.00
C VAL A 326 13.46 -15.09 -16.42
N THR A 327 14.55 -14.76 -15.72
CA THR A 327 15.41 -13.62 -16.05
C THR A 327 16.74 -14.13 -16.57
N LEU A 328 17.05 -13.77 -17.81
CA LEU A 328 18.29 -14.09 -18.51
C LEU A 328 19.28 -12.95 -18.37
N ALA A 329 20.55 -13.28 -18.08
CA ALA A 329 21.64 -12.31 -17.94
C ALA A 329 21.31 -11.09 -17.06
N GLY A 330 20.41 -11.25 -16.06
CA GLY A 330 20.01 -10.18 -15.16
C GLY A 330 19.11 -9.09 -15.76
N THR A 331 18.79 -9.16 -17.05
CA THR A 331 18.12 -8.05 -17.76
C THR A 331 16.86 -8.46 -18.52
N LEU A 332 16.86 -9.60 -19.21
CA LEU A 332 15.73 -10.04 -20.03
C LEU A 332 14.78 -10.90 -19.20
N GLN A 333 13.62 -10.34 -18.87
CA GLN A 333 12.56 -11.03 -18.13
C GLN A 333 11.51 -11.57 -19.08
N ILE A 334 11.22 -12.87 -19.00
CA ILE A 334 10.23 -13.56 -19.83
C ILE A 334 9.31 -14.42 -18.96
N PRO A 335 8.03 -14.56 -19.33
CA PRO A 335 7.12 -15.45 -18.63
C PRO A 335 7.49 -16.90 -18.86
N ALA A 336 7.24 -17.72 -17.86
CA ALA A 336 7.40 -19.17 -17.92
C ALA A 336 6.21 -19.87 -17.26
N LYS A 337 6.14 -21.17 -17.37
CA LYS A 337 5.11 -22.01 -16.75
C LYS A 337 5.77 -23.15 -15.98
N VAL A 338 5.11 -23.60 -14.92
CA VAL A 338 5.49 -24.81 -14.20
C VAL A 338 5.12 -26.04 -15.04
N VAL A 339 6.09 -26.89 -15.31
CA VAL A 339 5.90 -28.14 -16.10
C VAL A 339 5.86 -29.35 -15.18
N TYR A 340 6.70 -29.36 -14.14
CA TYR A 340 6.81 -30.47 -13.22
C TYR A 340 7.27 -29.99 -11.85
N ILE A 341 6.72 -30.59 -10.82
CA ILE A 341 7.17 -30.44 -9.43
C ILE A 341 7.37 -31.83 -8.88
N HIS A 342 8.57 -32.11 -8.40
CA HIS A 342 8.86 -33.42 -7.83
C HIS A 342 8.12 -33.55 -6.48
N PRO A 343 7.36 -34.66 -6.24
CA PRO A 343 6.56 -34.80 -5.02
C PRO A 343 7.40 -34.93 -3.74
N LEU A 344 8.58 -35.51 -3.82
CA LEU A 344 9.45 -35.82 -2.68
C LEU A 344 10.71 -34.93 -2.64
N HIS A 345 11.42 -34.82 -3.77
CA HIS A 345 12.70 -34.09 -3.81
C HIS A 345 12.50 -32.58 -4.05
N ASN A 346 13.46 -31.81 -3.58
CA ASN A 346 13.47 -30.35 -3.76
C ASN A 346 13.83 -29.97 -5.22
N LEU A 347 12.97 -30.34 -6.16
CA LEU A 347 13.18 -30.15 -7.58
C LEU A 347 11.88 -29.77 -8.29
N ALA A 348 11.93 -28.73 -9.11
CA ALA A 348 10.87 -28.33 -10.04
C ALA A 348 11.46 -28.06 -11.43
N VAL A 349 10.60 -28.15 -12.44
CA VAL A 349 10.94 -27.81 -13.83
C VAL A 349 9.97 -26.76 -14.32
N VAL A 350 10.51 -25.68 -14.84
CA VAL A 350 9.74 -24.62 -15.49
C VAL A 350 10.12 -24.52 -16.96
N GLN A 351 9.23 -23.96 -17.79
CA GLN A 351 9.44 -23.82 -19.22
C GLN A 351 9.12 -22.39 -19.67
N TYR A 352 10.04 -21.75 -20.33
CA TYR A 352 9.82 -20.51 -21.06
C TYR A 352 9.64 -20.78 -22.56
N ASP A 353 9.10 -19.83 -23.32
CA ASP A 353 9.03 -19.90 -24.77
C ASP A 353 10.35 -19.35 -25.38
N PRO A 354 11.17 -20.21 -26.05
CA PRO A 354 12.42 -19.77 -26.67
C PRO A 354 12.27 -18.67 -27.73
N LYS A 355 11.07 -18.49 -28.29
CA LYS A 355 10.82 -17.40 -29.25
C LYS A 355 10.86 -16.01 -28.61
N LEU A 356 10.74 -15.93 -27.27
CA LEU A 356 10.75 -14.68 -26.53
C LEU A 356 12.14 -14.14 -26.21
N ILE A 357 13.19 -14.95 -26.43
CA ILE A 357 14.58 -14.57 -26.05
C ILE A 357 15.41 -13.99 -27.19
N GLY A 358 14.86 -13.87 -28.40
CA GLY A 358 15.56 -13.37 -29.57
C GLY A 358 16.88 -14.13 -29.83
N ASN A 359 17.98 -13.39 -30.05
CA ASN A 359 19.31 -13.96 -30.28
C ASN A 359 20.13 -14.13 -28.98
N THR A 360 19.50 -14.15 -27.82
CA THR A 360 20.22 -14.37 -26.55
C THR A 360 20.93 -15.72 -26.58
N PRO A 361 22.26 -15.80 -26.33
CA PRO A 361 23.03 -17.01 -26.53
C PRO A 361 22.92 -17.99 -25.35
N VAL A 362 21.68 -18.42 -25.05
CA VAL A 362 21.41 -19.43 -24.03
C VAL A 362 21.92 -20.79 -24.44
N LYS A 363 22.45 -21.56 -23.51
CA LYS A 363 22.99 -22.90 -23.75
C LYS A 363 22.38 -23.92 -22.79
N SER A 364 22.13 -25.12 -23.28
CA SER A 364 21.80 -26.24 -22.41
C SER A 364 23.01 -26.60 -21.56
N ALA A 365 22.81 -26.76 -20.25
CA ALA A 365 23.84 -27.25 -19.38
C ALA A 365 24.19 -28.72 -19.73
N ARG A 366 25.44 -29.06 -19.74
CA ARG A 366 25.88 -30.44 -19.95
C ARG A 366 25.77 -31.21 -18.64
N LEU A 367 24.83 -32.12 -18.57
CA LEU A 367 24.66 -32.99 -17.42
C LEU A 367 25.78 -34.05 -17.39
N ALA A 368 26.25 -34.35 -16.17
CA ALA A 368 27.24 -35.42 -15.97
C ALA A 368 26.63 -36.78 -16.33
N SER A 369 27.42 -37.64 -16.96
CA SER A 369 27.04 -39.00 -17.33
C SER A 369 27.43 -40.04 -16.28
N ARG A 370 28.05 -39.61 -15.18
CA ARG A 370 28.48 -40.47 -14.05
C ARG A 370 28.21 -39.76 -12.73
N ASP A 371 28.19 -40.53 -11.69
CA ASP A 371 28.14 -40.01 -10.35
C ASP A 371 29.48 -39.38 -9.95
N ILE A 372 29.42 -38.44 -8.98
CA ILE A 372 30.59 -37.80 -8.38
C ILE A 372 31.14 -38.76 -7.32
N ASN A 373 32.48 -38.96 -7.30
CA ASN A 373 33.10 -39.76 -6.25
C ASN A 373 33.44 -38.89 -5.02
N PRO A 374 33.49 -39.49 -3.83
CA PRO A 374 34.00 -38.81 -2.64
C PRO A 374 35.43 -38.26 -2.85
N GLY A 375 35.70 -37.07 -2.32
CA GLY A 375 37.01 -36.40 -2.48
C GLY A 375 37.21 -35.68 -3.80
N GLU A 376 36.26 -35.72 -4.73
CA GLU A 376 36.36 -34.92 -5.95
C GLU A 376 36.18 -33.44 -5.68
N SER A 377 37.02 -32.60 -6.28
CA SER A 377 36.82 -31.13 -6.25
C SER A 377 35.67 -30.75 -7.15
N VAL A 378 34.71 -30.04 -6.59
CA VAL A 378 33.52 -29.54 -7.29
C VAL A 378 33.35 -28.05 -7.08
N TRP A 379 32.49 -27.43 -7.86
CA TRP A 379 32.20 -26.03 -7.78
C TRP A 379 30.69 -25.81 -7.67
N ALA A 380 30.28 -25.19 -6.59
CA ALA A 380 28.91 -24.71 -6.44
C ALA A 380 28.77 -23.37 -7.15
N VAL A 381 27.80 -23.25 -8.05
CA VAL A 381 27.55 -22.05 -8.84
C VAL A 381 26.08 -21.63 -8.63
N GLY A 382 25.86 -20.35 -8.45
CA GLY A 382 24.50 -19.78 -8.31
C GLY A 382 24.48 -18.30 -8.64
N LEU A 383 23.29 -17.75 -8.77
CA LEU A 383 23.05 -16.33 -8.95
C LEU A 383 22.70 -15.69 -7.59
N GLY A 384 23.34 -14.55 -7.29
CA GLY A 384 22.93 -13.71 -6.17
C GLY A 384 21.61 -12.99 -6.47
N ALA A 385 21.03 -12.33 -5.46
CA ALA A 385 19.84 -11.49 -5.64
C ALA A 385 20.06 -10.30 -6.60
N ASP A 386 21.32 -9.92 -6.79
CA ASP A 386 21.84 -8.95 -7.76
C ASP A 386 21.99 -9.51 -9.18
N SER A 387 21.62 -10.79 -9.39
CA SER A 387 21.84 -11.56 -10.60
C SER A 387 23.33 -11.80 -10.97
N GLU A 388 24.26 -11.49 -10.09
CA GLU A 388 25.67 -11.81 -10.27
C GLU A 388 25.93 -13.31 -10.06
N THR A 389 26.77 -13.89 -10.92
CA THR A 389 27.15 -15.29 -10.80
C THR A 389 28.22 -15.45 -9.73
N ARG A 390 27.97 -16.32 -8.76
CA ARG A 390 28.86 -16.63 -7.65
C ARG A 390 29.35 -18.05 -7.76
N LEU A 391 30.65 -18.23 -7.52
CA LEU A 391 31.35 -19.51 -7.61
C LEU A 391 32.04 -19.83 -6.29
N ARG A 392 31.79 -21.01 -5.75
CA ARG A 392 32.46 -21.51 -4.54
C ARG A 392 33.01 -22.91 -4.82
N GLY A 393 34.32 -23.07 -4.68
CA GLY A 393 34.95 -24.40 -4.72
C GLY A 393 34.82 -25.14 -3.41
N THR A 394 34.63 -26.44 -3.49
CA THR A 394 34.55 -27.35 -2.35
C THR A 394 34.97 -28.76 -2.77
N GLU A 395 35.24 -29.63 -1.81
CA GLU A 395 35.47 -31.06 -2.04
C GLU A 395 34.24 -31.85 -1.60
N THR A 396 33.91 -32.89 -2.32
CA THR A 396 32.79 -33.76 -1.99
C THR A 396 33.17 -34.68 -0.85
N ALA A 397 32.30 -34.83 0.14
CA ALA A 397 32.39 -35.87 1.12
C ALA A 397 31.73 -37.20 0.63
N ASP A 398 31.70 -38.21 1.46
CA ASP A 398 31.01 -39.46 1.17
C ASP A 398 29.52 -39.25 0.90
N ILE A 399 28.89 -40.11 0.11
CA ILE A 399 27.46 -40.19 -0.04
C ILE A 399 26.89 -40.84 1.22
N GLU A 400 26.19 -40.10 1.99
CA GLU A 400 25.59 -40.56 3.24
C GLU A 400 24.08 -40.35 3.24
N PRO A 401 23.33 -41.27 3.97
CA PRO A 401 21.95 -41.00 4.27
C PRO A 401 21.84 -39.72 5.13
N ILE A 402 21.19 -38.70 4.62
CA ILE A 402 20.97 -37.46 5.35
C ILE A 402 19.57 -37.46 5.93
N GLN A 403 19.46 -37.40 7.26
CA GLN A 403 18.21 -37.14 7.95
C GLN A 403 18.10 -35.64 8.24
N LEU A 404 17.23 -34.97 7.52
CA LEU A 404 16.96 -33.58 7.74
C LEU A 404 15.87 -33.43 8.80
N PRO A 405 16.04 -32.55 9.82
CA PRO A 405 15.01 -32.33 10.81
C PRO A 405 13.76 -31.73 10.14
N LEU A 406 12.58 -32.20 10.60
CA LEU A 406 11.31 -31.62 10.22
C LEU A 406 11.32 -30.14 10.60
N SER A 407 11.19 -29.27 9.63
CA SER A 407 11.09 -27.83 9.87
C SER A 407 9.74 -27.48 10.46
N ARG A 408 9.71 -26.55 11.41
CA ARG A 408 8.45 -25.95 11.90
C ARG A 408 7.77 -25.08 10.82
N THR A 409 8.53 -24.64 9.83
CA THR A 409 8.01 -23.97 8.64
C THR A 409 7.98 -24.97 7.51
N MET A 410 6.90 -24.96 6.71
CA MET A 410 6.78 -25.84 5.54
C MET A 410 7.95 -25.59 4.59
N ARG A 411 8.78 -26.60 4.40
CA ARG A 411 9.81 -26.65 3.37
C ARG A 411 9.60 -27.88 2.54
N PHE A 412 9.62 -27.72 1.22
CA PHE A 412 9.42 -28.81 0.27
C PHE A 412 10.74 -29.55 0.09
N ARG A 413 11.05 -30.41 1.04
CA ARG A 413 12.16 -31.36 0.95
C ARG A 413 11.80 -32.64 1.69
N ASP A 414 12.35 -33.71 1.20
CA ASP A 414 12.30 -34.95 1.95
C ASP A 414 13.14 -34.84 3.24
N SER A 415 12.72 -35.52 4.28
CA SER A 415 13.47 -35.64 5.54
C SER A 415 14.56 -36.67 5.50
N ASN A 416 14.44 -37.65 4.60
CA ASN A 416 15.39 -38.72 4.41
C ASN A 416 15.81 -38.82 2.96
N LEU A 417 17.05 -38.53 2.67
CA LEU A 417 17.62 -38.63 1.32
C LEU A 417 19.08 -39.08 1.38
N GLU A 418 19.53 -39.66 0.32
CA GLU A 418 20.95 -39.84 0.08
C GLU A 418 21.49 -38.59 -0.58
N GLY A 419 22.53 -38.04 -0.01
CA GLY A 419 23.11 -36.76 -0.48
C GLY A 419 24.61 -36.72 -0.35
N ILE A 420 25.23 -35.90 -1.18
CA ILE A 420 26.67 -35.62 -1.11
C ILE A 420 26.83 -34.34 -0.30
N GLN A 421 27.56 -34.38 0.80
CA GLN A 421 27.93 -33.18 1.53
C GLN A 421 29.00 -32.40 0.80
N LEU A 422 28.92 -31.07 0.80
CA LEU A 422 29.84 -30.17 0.14
C LEU A 422 30.58 -29.28 1.15
#